data_066b03d1eb829708502a9237c0677b1b
#
_entry.id   066b03d1eb829708502a9237c0677b1b
#
_cell.length_a   1.000
_cell.length_b   1.000
_cell.length_c   1.000
_cell.angle_alpha   90.00
_cell.angle_beta   90.00
_cell.angle_gamma   90.00
#
_symmetry.space_group_name_H-M   'P 1'
#
loop_
_entity.id
_entity.type
_entity.pdbx_description
1 polymer ?
#
loop_
_entity_poly.entity_id
_entity_poly.type
_entity_poly.pdbx_seq_one_letter_code
_entity_poly.pdbx_strand_id
1 'polypeptide(L)'
;MSKEGTIFANLGSTIATKKIREAILKLSTGKGTTFGNGSQQGLANNLNAKSISHNAASKNLTDALSALQIAQNSLDEIASLNQRLAELGTLNSNNSLLSTQDTASLNAETAAITSAIDDIVTNTKFNTISMLGNSDITFTVGSTIDGSNQLSITIGGISSIASVTAASSATSTSNTLSTTLGTVQGQVTGGVTSSSALSNVNASTSAVLEQASLNIEAVDYAVETAKLTKNILLNKIALSLSAQANNVDASKLDLLR
;
A
#
# COMPACT_ATOMS: atom_id res chain seq x y z
N MET A 1 51.18 -44.61 -3.79
CA MET A 1 50.28 -43.62 -3.11
C MET A 1 49.45 -44.41 -2.13
N SER A 2 49.38 -43.96 -0.91
CA SER A 2 48.70 -44.67 0.18
C SER A 2 47.18 -44.53 0.08
N LYS A 3 46.42 -45.35 0.80
CA LYS A 3 44.96 -45.20 1.01
C LYS A 3 44.54 -43.77 1.31
N GLU A 4 45.45 -42.97 1.87
CA GLU A 4 45.25 -41.53 2.11
C GLU A 4 45.04 -40.74 0.81
N GLY A 5 45.74 -41.03 -0.28
CA GLY A 5 45.58 -40.34 -1.58
C GLY A 5 44.22 -40.55 -2.21
N THR A 6 43.66 -41.77 -2.10
CA THR A 6 42.28 -42.04 -2.58
C THR A 6 41.21 -41.36 -1.71
N ILE A 7 41.44 -41.29 -0.39
CA ILE A 7 40.55 -40.59 0.54
C ILE A 7 40.51 -39.09 0.23
N PHE A 8 41.68 -38.45 0.02
CA PHE A 8 41.74 -37.03 -0.34
C PHE A 8 41.13 -36.74 -1.71
N ALA A 9 41.32 -37.61 -2.71
CA ALA A 9 40.69 -37.45 -4.03
C ALA A 9 39.16 -37.58 -3.95
N ASN A 10 38.65 -38.57 -3.20
CA ASN A 10 37.20 -38.73 -3.00
C ASN A 10 36.58 -37.56 -2.22
N LEU A 11 37.25 -37.06 -1.17
CA LEU A 11 36.81 -35.87 -0.45
C LEU A 11 36.80 -34.65 -1.35
N GLY A 12 37.83 -34.46 -2.18
CA GLY A 12 37.91 -33.39 -3.18
C GLY A 12 36.74 -33.44 -4.20
N SER A 13 36.45 -34.65 -4.70
CA SER A 13 35.29 -34.84 -5.61
C SER A 13 33.96 -34.55 -4.93
N THR A 14 33.78 -35.00 -3.68
CA THR A 14 32.55 -34.74 -2.92
C THR A 14 32.31 -33.22 -2.68
N ILE A 15 33.38 -32.51 -2.29
CA ILE A 15 33.32 -31.04 -2.09
C ILE A 15 33.04 -30.34 -3.42
N ALA A 16 33.70 -30.74 -4.51
CA ALA A 16 33.47 -30.13 -5.82
C ALA A 16 32.05 -30.37 -6.31
N THR A 17 31.51 -31.59 -6.14
CA THR A 17 30.11 -31.91 -6.51
C THR A 17 29.10 -31.09 -5.71
N LYS A 18 29.33 -30.90 -4.40
CA LYS A 18 28.46 -30.01 -3.59
C LYS A 18 28.48 -28.58 -4.11
N LYS A 19 29.67 -28.04 -4.39
CA LYS A 19 29.80 -26.67 -4.92
C LYS A 19 29.23 -26.52 -6.34
N ILE A 20 29.29 -27.55 -7.18
CA ILE A 20 28.64 -27.58 -8.49
C ILE A 20 27.12 -27.47 -8.33
N ARG A 21 26.52 -28.23 -7.42
CA ARG A 21 25.08 -28.18 -7.14
C ARG A 21 24.66 -26.79 -6.62
N GLU A 22 25.44 -26.21 -5.71
CA GLU A 22 25.20 -24.86 -5.19
C GLU A 22 25.24 -23.80 -6.31
N ALA A 23 26.23 -23.85 -7.18
CA ALA A 23 26.36 -22.94 -8.32
C ALA A 23 25.21 -23.11 -9.32
N ILE A 24 24.85 -24.35 -9.66
CA ILE A 24 23.69 -24.62 -10.54
C ILE A 24 22.40 -24.07 -9.95
N LEU A 25 22.15 -24.26 -8.66
CA LEU A 25 20.96 -23.74 -7.98
C LEU A 25 20.91 -22.22 -7.99
N LYS A 26 22.03 -21.55 -7.71
CA LYS A 26 22.14 -20.09 -7.77
C LYS A 26 21.90 -19.56 -9.18
N LEU A 27 22.48 -20.19 -10.18
CA LEU A 27 22.29 -19.82 -11.60
C LEU A 27 20.86 -20.09 -12.07
N SER A 28 20.25 -21.19 -11.63
CA SER A 28 18.87 -21.55 -11.99
C SER A 28 17.83 -20.66 -11.31
N THR A 29 18.05 -20.28 -10.06
CA THR A 29 17.10 -19.43 -9.29
C THR A 29 17.37 -17.95 -9.47
N GLY A 30 18.54 -17.56 -9.97
CA GLY A 30 18.97 -16.16 -10.02
C GLY A 30 19.27 -15.55 -8.64
N LYS A 31 19.25 -16.37 -7.56
CA LYS A 31 19.41 -15.91 -6.17
C LYS A 31 20.77 -16.32 -5.60
N GLY A 32 21.62 -15.31 -5.35
CA GLY A 32 22.94 -15.49 -4.74
C GLY A 32 22.94 -15.99 -3.30
N THR A 33 21.82 -15.78 -2.59
CA THR A 33 21.67 -16.06 -1.15
C THR A 33 21.22 -17.49 -0.82
N THR A 34 20.93 -18.32 -1.84
CA THR A 34 20.25 -19.63 -1.68
C THR A 34 21.01 -20.63 -0.79
N PHE A 35 22.35 -20.51 -0.64
CA PHE A 35 23.14 -21.38 0.22
C PHE A 35 24.29 -20.63 0.93
N GLY A 36 24.38 -20.82 2.23
CA GLY A 36 25.52 -20.36 3.04
C GLY A 36 25.43 -18.92 3.54
N ASN A 37 24.45 -18.12 3.09
CA ASN A 37 24.29 -16.71 3.44
C ASN A 37 22.96 -16.43 4.16
N GLY A 38 22.66 -17.19 5.22
CA GLY A 38 21.39 -17.07 5.95
C GLY A 38 21.10 -15.66 6.47
N SER A 39 22.13 -14.89 6.83
CA SER A 39 21.97 -13.49 7.25
C SER A 39 21.51 -12.58 6.11
N GLN A 40 22.08 -12.74 4.92
CA GLN A 40 21.66 -11.98 3.73
C GLN A 40 20.26 -12.37 3.28
N GLN A 41 19.94 -13.67 3.31
CA GLN A 41 18.59 -14.15 3.03
C GLN A 41 17.58 -13.60 4.04
N GLY A 42 17.90 -13.59 5.33
CA GLY A 42 17.08 -13.02 6.37
C GLY A 42 16.85 -11.52 6.16
N LEU A 43 17.90 -10.78 5.77
CA LEU A 43 17.79 -9.35 5.47
C LEU A 43 16.92 -9.11 4.22
N ALA A 44 17.14 -9.84 3.13
CA ALA A 44 16.34 -9.72 1.92
C ALA A 44 14.86 -10.02 2.18
N ASN A 45 14.56 -11.09 2.92
CA ASN A 45 13.19 -11.43 3.32
C ASN A 45 12.54 -10.33 4.17
N ASN A 46 13.30 -9.72 5.09
CA ASN A 46 12.80 -8.62 5.92
C ASN A 46 12.48 -7.38 5.06
N LEU A 47 13.37 -7.02 4.13
CA LEU A 47 13.14 -5.90 3.21
C LEU A 47 11.93 -6.15 2.31
N ASN A 48 11.77 -7.37 1.79
CA ASN A 48 10.62 -7.76 0.99
C ASN A 48 9.31 -7.70 1.79
N ALA A 49 9.31 -8.22 3.03
CA ALA A 49 8.15 -8.13 3.91
C ALA A 49 7.76 -6.67 4.19
N LYS A 50 8.73 -5.78 4.41
CA LYS A 50 8.50 -4.35 4.56
C LYS A 50 7.96 -3.71 3.28
N SER A 51 8.49 -4.06 2.11
CA SER A 51 7.97 -3.60 0.82
C SER A 51 6.49 -3.96 0.65
N ILE A 52 6.12 -5.22 0.90
CA ILE A 52 4.74 -5.70 0.83
C ILE A 52 3.85 -4.92 1.82
N SER A 53 4.33 -4.65 3.02
CA SER A 53 3.57 -3.89 4.03
C SER A 53 3.35 -2.43 3.61
N HIS A 54 4.35 -1.77 3.01
CA HIS A 54 4.19 -0.44 2.43
C HIS A 54 3.21 -0.42 1.27
N ASN A 55 3.21 -1.44 0.42
CA ASN A 55 2.22 -1.59 -0.66
C ASN A 55 0.80 -1.75 -0.11
N ALA A 56 0.62 -2.51 0.96
CA ALA A 56 -0.67 -2.65 1.63
C ALA A 56 -1.13 -1.31 2.24
N ALA A 57 -0.23 -0.58 2.90
CA ALA A 57 -0.53 0.75 3.44
C ALA A 57 -0.92 1.75 2.32
N SER A 58 -0.22 1.72 1.17
CA SER A 58 -0.58 2.55 0.01
C SER A 58 -1.98 2.22 -0.52
N LYS A 59 -2.38 0.95 -0.56
CA LYS A 59 -3.75 0.55 -0.94
C LYS A 59 -4.78 1.07 0.05
N ASN A 60 -4.55 0.94 1.36
CA ASN A 60 -5.44 1.48 2.37
C ASN A 60 -5.65 3.01 2.21
N LEU A 61 -4.57 3.73 1.89
CA LEU A 61 -4.64 5.17 1.62
C LEU A 61 -5.40 5.49 0.33
N THR A 62 -5.32 4.63 -0.69
CA THR A 62 -6.10 4.76 -1.93
C THR A 62 -7.60 4.54 -1.67
N ASP A 63 -7.95 3.60 -0.81
CA ASP A 63 -9.34 3.40 -0.39
C ASP A 63 -9.87 4.61 0.38
N ALA A 64 -9.05 5.19 1.28
CA ALA A 64 -9.38 6.44 1.97
C ALA A 64 -9.58 7.61 0.99
N LEU A 65 -8.73 7.74 -0.03
CA LEU A 65 -8.90 8.74 -1.09
C LEU A 65 -10.23 8.58 -1.81
N SER A 66 -10.64 7.36 -2.12
CA SER A 66 -11.93 7.08 -2.75
C SER A 66 -13.11 7.47 -1.86
N ALA A 67 -13.01 7.19 -0.57
CA ALA A 67 -14.01 7.58 0.42
C ALA A 67 -14.13 9.12 0.55
N LEU A 68 -12.98 9.81 0.60
CA LEU A 68 -12.95 11.28 0.67
C LEU A 68 -13.47 11.93 -0.60
N GLN A 69 -13.26 11.35 -1.77
CA GLN A 69 -13.83 11.84 -3.04
C GLN A 69 -15.36 11.77 -3.03
N ILE A 70 -15.95 10.72 -2.46
CA ILE A 70 -17.40 10.64 -2.28
C ILE A 70 -17.89 11.76 -1.36
N ALA A 71 -17.21 11.99 -0.22
CA ALA A 71 -17.54 13.09 0.67
C ALA A 71 -17.44 14.45 -0.05
N GLN A 72 -16.36 14.67 -0.82
CA GLN A 72 -16.17 15.91 -1.59
C GLN A 72 -17.31 16.16 -2.57
N ASN A 73 -17.68 15.17 -3.37
CA ASN A 73 -18.78 15.30 -4.34
C ASN A 73 -20.11 15.62 -3.66
N SER A 74 -20.36 14.99 -2.50
CA SER A 74 -21.58 15.28 -1.74
C SER A 74 -21.57 16.67 -1.13
N LEU A 75 -20.41 17.16 -0.66
CA LEU A 75 -20.27 18.53 -0.15
C LEU A 75 -20.47 19.58 -1.24
N ASP A 76 -20.03 19.30 -2.47
CA ASP A 76 -20.21 20.20 -3.60
C ASP A 76 -21.71 20.31 -3.98
N GLU A 77 -22.46 19.19 -3.91
CA GLU A 77 -23.92 19.22 -4.11
C GLU A 77 -24.63 19.96 -2.98
N ILE A 78 -24.26 19.72 -1.72
CA ILE A 78 -24.82 20.48 -0.58
C ILE A 78 -24.51 21.96 -0.73
N ALA A 79 -23.34 22.37 -1.20
CA ALA A 79 -22.98 23.75 -1.44
C ALA A 79 -23.89 24.39 -2.53
N SER A 80 -24.22 23.65 -3.59
CA SER A 80 -25.13 24.08 -4.64
C SER A 80 -26.56 24.29 -4.09
N LEU A 81 -27.06 23.32 -3.31
CA LEU A 81 -28.37 23.45 -2.66
C LEU A 81 -28.39 24.59 -1.64
N ASN A 82 -27.29 24.82 -0.94
CA ASN A 82 -27.17 25.94 -0.01
C ASN A 82 -27.22 27.31 -0.71
N GLN A 83 -26.63 27.43 -1.90
CA GLN A 83 -26.77 28.63 -2.72
C GLN A 83 -28.26 28.89 -3.09
N ARG A 84 -28.97 27.83 -3.49
CA ARG A 84 -30.40 27.94 -3.77
C ARG A 84 -31.21 28.33 -2.52
N LEU A 85 -30.84 27.79 -1.37
CA LEU A 85 -31.46 28.17 -0.08
C LEU A 85 -31.25 29.65 0.23
N ALA A 86 -30.05 30.21 -0.04
CA ALA A 86 -29.77 31.64 0.10
C ALA A 86 -30.64 32.51 -0.83
N GLU A 87 -30.84 32.08 -2.08
CA GLU A 87 -31.72 32.77 -3.04
C GLU A 87 -33.14 32.80 -2.53
N LEU A 88 -33.71 31.71 -2.03
CA LEU A 88 -35.04 31.65 -1.47
C LEU A 88 -35.21 32.60 -0.29
N GLY A 89 -34.22 32.67 0.60
CA GLY A 89 -34.19 33.60 1.71
C GLY A 89 -34.18 35.05 1.25
N THR A 90 -33.43 35.34 0.18
CA THR A 90 -33.39 36.68 -0.44
C THR A 90 -34.75 37.06 -1.07
N LEU A 91 -35.35 36.12 -1.80
CA LEU A 91 -36.69 36.34 -2.39
C LEU A 91 -37.75 36.60 -1.30
N ASN A 92 -37.67 35.82 -0.20
CA ASN A 92 -38.60 36.04 0.93
C ASN A 92 -38.37 37.38 1.66
N SER A 93 -37.23 38.03 1.50
CA SER A 93 -36.96 39.34 2.10
C SER A 93 -37.93 40.44 1.56
N ASN A 94 -38.53 40.22 0.41
CA ASN A 94 -39.55 41.08 -0.18
C ASN A 94 -40.97 40.69 0.27
N ASN A 95 -41.16 40.12 1.44
CA ASN A 95 -42.42 39.54 1.91
C ASN A 95 -43.61 40.53 1.88
N SER A 96 -43.37 41.82 1.96
CA SER A 96 -44.42 42.85 1.84
C SER A 96 -45.02 42.92 0.45
N LEU A 97 -44.37 42.38 -0.57
CA LEU A 97 -44.81 42.35 -1.97
C LEU A 97 -45.27 40.94 -2.39
N LEU A 98 -45.09 39.93 -1.52
CA LEU A 98 -45.47 38.54 -1.79
C LEU A 98 -46.90 38.27 -1.36
N SER A 99 -47.64 37.52 -2.17
CA SER A 99 -48.93 36.99 -1.77
C SER A 99 -48.75 35.82 -0.77
N THR A 100 -49.81 35.43 -0.09
CA THR A 100 -49.84 34.25 0.78
C THR A 100 -49.46 32.99 0.00
N GLN A 101 -49.85 32.89 -1.28
CA GLN A 101 -49.55 31.76 -2.14
C GLN A 101 -48.07 31.73 -2.53
N ASP A 102 -47.47 32.89 -2.82
CA ASP A 102 -46.03 32.98 -3.13
C ASP A 102 -45.18 32.57 -1.93
N THR A 103 -45.53 33.06 -0.74
CA THR A 103 -44.88 32.69 0.52
C THR A 103 -45.00 31.19 0.79
N ALA A 104 -46.16 30.59 0.56
CA ALA A 104 -46.38 29.16 0.72
C ALA A 104 -45.50 28.35 -0.26
N SER A 105 -45.34 28.81 -1.50
CA SER A 105 -44.48 28.17 -2.50
C SER A 105 -43.01 28.26 -2.13
N LEU A 106 -42.52 29.42 -1.65
CA LEU A 106 -41.15 29.57 -1.17
C LEU A 106 -40.87 28.67 0.04
N ASN A 107 -41.80 28.56 0.97
CA ASN A 107 -41.68 27.68 2.13
C ASN A 107 -41.63 26.21 1.71
N ALA A 108 -42.43 25.77 0.77
CA ALA A 108 -42.44 24.41 0.27
C ALA A 108 -41.12 24.07 -0.41
N GLU A 109 -40.55 24.96 -1.21
CA GLU A 109 -39.25 24.79 -1.84
C GLU A 109 -38.12 24.76 -0.78
N THR A 110 -38.16 25.65 0.21
CA THR A 110 -37.22 25.68 1.33
C THR A 110 -37.21 24.33 2.07
N ALA A 111 -38.41 23.83 2.42
CA ALA A 111 -38.53 22.54 3.09
C ALA A 111 -37.97 21.36 2.26
N ALA A 112 -38.21 21.37 0.96
CA ALA A 112 -37.70 20.34 0.07
C ALA A 112 -36.17 20.39 -0.02
N ILE A 113 -35.55 21.57 -0.11
CA ILE A 113 -34.09 21.73 -0.18
C ILE A 113 -33.43 21.33 1.13
N THR A 114 -33.94 21.77 2.27
CA THR A 114 -33.37 21.42 3.58
C THR A 114 -33.46 19.92 3.86
N SER A 115 -34.58 19.29 3.45
CA SER A 115 -34.71 17.83 3.52
C SER A 115 -33.71 17.11 2.60
N ALA A 116 -33.53 17.60 1.37
CA ALA A 116 -32.56 17.03 0.43
C ALA A 116 -31.10 17.13 0.95
N ILE A 117 -30.74 18.25 1.58
CA ILE A 117 -29.42 18.41 2.21
C ILE A 117 -29.22 17.38 3.33
N ASP A 118 -30.20 17.21 4.20
CA ASP A 118 -30.15 16.25 5.29
C ASP A 118 -30.09 14.81 4.76
N ASP A 119 -30.79 14.49 3.70
CA ASP A 119 -30.74 13.20 3.03
C ASP A 119 -29.35 12.92 2.45
N ILE A 120 -28.70 13.91 1.84
CA ILE A 120 -27.32 13.78 1.34
C ILE A 120 -26.37 13.53 2.52
N VAL A 121 -26.45 14.33 3.59
CA VAL A 121 -25.60 14.16 4.78
C VAL A 121 -25.73 12.77 5.38
N THR A 122 -26.96 12.26 5.49
CA THR A 122 -27.24 10.98 6.15
C THR A 122 -26.86 9.78 5.27
N ASN A 123 -27.01 9.90 3.95
CA ASN A 123 -26.84 8.78 3.01
C ASN A 123 -25.47 8.77 2.31
N THR A 124 -24.59 9.74 2.53
CA THR A 124 -23.23 9.74 2.00
C THR A 124 -22.38 8.69 2.74
N LYS A 125 -22.20 7.55 2.11
CA LYS A 125 -21.50 6.39 2.71
C LYS A 125 -20.50 5.79 1.72
N PHE A 126 -19.40 5.29 2.27
CA PHE A 126 -18.43 4.43 1.59
C PHE A 126 -18.40 3.08 2.30
N ASN A 127 -18.74 2.00 1.62
CA ASN A 127 -18.76 0.64 2.18
C ASN A 127 -19.45 0.58 3.57
N THR A 128 -20.67 1.10 3.67
CA THR A 128 -21.50 1.21 4.89
C THR A 128 -21.03 2.20 5.95
N ILE A 129 -19.81 2.75 5.83
CA ILE A 129 -19.28 3.77 6.74
C ILE A 129 -19.79 5.14 6.29
N SER A 130 -20.39 5.89 7.19
CA SER A 130 -20.82 7.28 6.89
C SER A 130 -19.60 8.17 6.68
N MET A 131 -19.63 8.94 5.58
CA MET A 131 -18.57 9.91 5.26
C MET A 131 -18.98 11.32 5.66
N LEU A 132 -20.27 11.58 5.79
CA LEU A 132 -20.87 12.79 6.34
C LEU A 132 -21.85 12.40 7.45
N GLY A 133 -22.16 13.31 8.35
CA GLY A 133 -23.10 13.09 9.44
C GLY A 133 -23.37 14.36 10.24
N ASN A 134 -24.31 14.29 11.18
CA ASN A 134 -24.70 15.43 12.01
C ASN A 134 -23.70 15.74 13.14
N SER A 135 -22.70 14.90 13.32
CA SER A 135 -21.60 15.05 14.27
C SER A 135 -20.30 14.66 13.60
N ASP A 136 -19.19 15.04 14.21
CA ASP A 136 -17.85 14.75 13.69
C ASP A 136 -17.65 13.26 13.45
N ILE A 137 -17.12 12.92 12.29
CA ILE A 137 -16.77 11.56 11.90
C ILE A 137 -15.25 11.48 11.83
N THR A 138 -14.68 10.57 12.60
CA THR A 138 -13.23 10.29 12.55
C THR A 138 -13.01 8.86 12.11
N PHE A 139 -12.21 8.67 11.09
CA PHE A 139 -11.73 7.36 10.67
C PHE A 139 -10.21 7.35 10.59
N THR A 140 -9.66 6.18 10.84
CA THR A 140 -8.22 5.97 10.88
C THR A 140 -7.79 5.03 9.76
N VAL A 141 -6.72 5.39 9.07
CA VAL A 141 -6.15 4.63 7.96
C VAL A 141 -4.77 4.17 8.33
N GLY A 142 -4.52 2.87 8.24
CA GLY A 142 -3.19 2.31 8.48
C GLY A 142 -2.20 2.84 7.45
N SER A 143 -1.26 3.67 7.89
CA SER A 143 -0.29 4.36 7.04
C SER A 143 1.12 3.83 7.17
N THR A 144 1.38 2.88 8.09
CA THR A 144 2.70 2.28 8.33
C THR A 144 2.66 0.75 8.40
N ILE A 145 3.87 0.16 8.35
CA ILE A 145 4.14 -1.27 8.23
C ILE A 145 3.64 -2.09 9.42
N ASP A 146 3.71 -1.53 10.61
CA ASP A 146 3.44 -2.22 11.89
C ASP A 146 2.08 -1.82 12.50
N GLY A 147 1.31 -0.97 11.78
CA GLY A 147 0.04 -0.43 12.29
C GLY A 147 0.19 0.56 13.45
N SER A 148 1.42 0.89 13.86
CA SER A 148 1.69 1.78 14.98
C SER A 148 1.32 3.23 14.68
N ASN A 149 1.41 3.65 13.42
CA ASN A 149 0.99 4.97 12.96
C ASN A 149 -0.19 4.85 12.02
N GLN A 150 -1.22 5.58 12.36
CA GLN A 150 -2.45 5.68 11.57
C GLN A 150 -2.66 7.14 11.17
N LEU A 151 -3.06 7.35 9.93
CA LEU A 151 -3.57 8.64 9.51
C LEU A 151 -4.99 8.78 10.06
N SER A 152 -5.19 9.72 10.99
CA SER A 152 -6.51 10.05 11.49
C SER A 152 -7.08 11.21 10.65
N ILE A 153 -8.26 11.01 10.08
CA ILE A 153 -8.97 12.00 9.28
C ILE A 153 -10.28 12.27 10.00
N THR A 154 -10.50 13.53 10.37
CA THR A 154 -11.74 13.98 10.99
C THR A 154 -12.48 14.86 10.01
N ILE A 155 -13.75 14.57 9.77
CA ILE A 155 -14.71 15.35 8.98
C ILE A 155 -15.71 15.91 9.96
N GLY A 156 -15.84 17.22 10.02
CA GLY A 156 -16.75 17.90 10.93
C GLY A 156 -18.21 17.60 10.63
N GLY A 157 -19.02 17.60 11.67
CA GLY A 157 -20.45 17.38 11.55
C GLY A 157 -21.17 18.53 10.85
N ILE A 158 -22.15 18.20 10.02
CA ILE A 158 -23.08 19.13 9.40
C ILE A 158 -24.41 18.95 10.14
N SER A 159 -24.75 19.90 11.02
CA SER A 159 -25.98 19.81 11.80
C SER A 159 -27.20 19.72 10.91
N SER A 160 -28.19 18.90 11.30
CA SER A 160 -29.45 18.77 10.58
C SER A 160 -30.19 20.11 10.48
N ILE A 161 -30.67 20.40 9.29
CA ILE A 161 -31.46 21.60 8.96
C ILE A 161 -32.87 21.27 8.43
N ALA A 162 -33.26 19.99 8.44
CA ALA A 162 -34.58 19.55 7.95
C ALA A 162 -35.76 20.17 8.67
N SER A 163 -35.56 20.67 9.89
CA SER A 163 -36.59 21.42 10.63
C SER A 163 -36.85 22.84 10.10
N VAL A 164 -35.98 23.34 9.22
CA VAL A 164 -36.10 24.67 8.63
C VAL A 164 -37.00 24.57 7.42
N THR A 165 -38.27 24.90 7.60
CA THR A 165 -39.32 24.82 6.56
C THR A 165 -39.78 26.19 6.08
N ALA A 166 -39.35 27.26 6.75
CA ALA A 166 -39.78 28.63 6.41
C ALA A 166 -38.67 29.37 5.64
N ALA A 167 -39.03 29.97 4.51
CA ALA A 167 -38.11 30.77 3.70
C ALA A 167 -37.57 32.01 4.46
N SER A 168 -38.26 32.48 5.49
CA SER A 168 -37.78 33.55 6.37
C SER A 168 -36.53 33.20 7.15
N SER A 169 -36.29 31.92 7.41
CA SER A 169 -35.09 31.44 8.09
C SER A 169 -33.99 30.99 7.11
N ALA A 170 -34.27 30.92 5.82
CA ALA A 170 -33.38 30.38 4.81
C ALA A 170 -32.02 31.10 4.74
N THR A 171 -32.00 32.43 4.79
CA THR A 171 -30.77 33.23 4.75
C THR A 171 -29.86 32.96 5.93
N SER A 172 -30.39 32.92 7.16
CA SER A 172 -29.59 32.64 8.37
C SER A 172 -29.08 31.22 8.38
N THR A 173 -29.90 30.26 7.97
CA THR A 173 -29.52 28.86 7.84
C THR A 173 -28.41 28.68 6.80
N SER A 174 -28.57 29.30 5.63
CA SER A 174 -27.59 29.25 4.56
C SER A 174 -26.22 29.81 4.99
N ASN A 175 -26.20 30.94 5.71
CA ASN A 175 -24.98 31.55 6.20
C ASN A 175 -24.25 30.63 7.21
N THR A 176 -25.00 30.03 8.13
CA THR A 176 -24.44 29.06 9.10
C THR A 176 -23.89 27.83 8.37
N LEU A 177 -24.67 27.30 7.43
CA LEU A 177 -24.26 26.15 6.65
C LEU A 177 -23.03 26.44 5.78
N SER A 178 -22.95 27.64 5.17
CA SER A 178 -21.75 28.05 4.40
C SER A 178 -20.48 28.02 5.23
N THR A 179 -20.55 28.50 6.49
CA THR A 179 -19.40 28.47 7.41
C THR A 179 -18.99 27.03 7.75
N THR A 180 -19.97 26.19 8.03
CA THR A 180 -19.73 24.77 8.32
C THR A 180 -19.13 24.04 7.10
N LEU A 181 -19.73 24.25 5.91
CA LEU A 181 -19.24 23.65 4.67
C LEU A 181 -17.79 24.05 4.37
N GLY A 182 -17.44 25.34 4.55
CA GLY A 182 -16.05 25.77 4.35
C GLY A 182 -15.05 25.04 5.25
N THR A 183 -15.42 24.81 6.51
CA THR A 183 -14.60 24.05 7.45
C THR A 183 -14.48 22.57 7.05
N VAL A 184 -15.63 21.94 6.74
CA VAL A 184 -15.69 20.50 6.39
C VAL A 184 -14.97 20.24 5.07
N GLN A 185 -15.16 21.09 4.06
CA GLN A 185 -14.43 20.99 2.79
C GLN A 185 -12.91 21.12 3.00
N GLY A 186 -12.47 22.04 3.87
CA GLY A 186 -11.07 22.17 4.25
C GLY A 186 -10.51 20.91 4.90
N GLN A 187 -11.26 20.28 5.78
CA GLN A 187 -10.87 19.02 6.44
C GLN A 187 -10.80 17.86 5.45
N VAL A 188 -11.78 17.71 4.56
CA VAL A 188 -11.79 16.69 3.50
C VAL A 188 -10.60 16.90 2.55
N THR A 189 -10.36 18.11 2.10
CA THR A 189 -9.22 18.44 1.23
C THR A 189 -7.88 18.18 1.92
N GLY A 190 -7.77 18.50 3.21
CA GLY A 190 -6.61 18.17 4.04
C GLY A 190 -6.39 16.65 4.14
N GLY A 191 -7.46 15.89 4.32
CA GLY A 191 -7.45 14.43 4.31
C GLY A 191 -7.00 13.85 2.97
N VAL A 192 -7.51 14.38 1.85
CA VAL A 192 -7.09 13.99 0.49
C VAL A 192 -5.60 14.26 0.28
N THR A 193 -5.13 15.46 0.63
CA THR A 193 -3.73 15.84 0.47
C THR A 193 -2.81 14.95 1.29
N SER A 194 -3.15 14.72 2.56
CA SER A 194 -2.37 13.88 3.48
C SER A 194 -2.34 12.42 3.02
N SER A 195 -3.48 11.86 2.62
CA SER A 195 -3.57 10.48 2.13
C SER A 195 -2.78 10.30 0.83
N SER A 196 -2.87 11.26 -0.10
CA SER A 196 -2.11 11.23 -1.36
C SER A 196 -0.60 11.30 -1.11
N ALA A 197 -0.15 12.22 -0.25
CA ALA A 197 1.26 12.37 0.09
C ALA A 197 1.83 11.08 0.72
N LEU A 198 1.14 10.51 1.71
CA LEU A 198 1.55 9.28 2.37
C LEU A 198 1.49 8.07 1.43
N SER A 199 0.52 8.00 0.53
CA SER A 199 0.44 6.94 -0.49
C SER A 199 1.66 6.97 -1.41
N ASN A 200 2.05 8.17 -1.88
CA ASN A 200 3.23 8.36 -2.72
C ASN A 200 4.53 7.99 -1.99
N VAL A 201 4.66 8.37 -0.71
CA VAL A 201 5.81 7.99 0.12
C VAL A 201 5.88 6.48 0.30
N ASN A 202 4.76 5.83 0.62
CA ASN A 202 4.71 4.38 0.79
C ASN A 202 5.04 3.64 -0.52
N ALA A 203 4.51 4.08 -1.65
CA ALA A 203 4.80 3.49 -2.96
C ALA A 203 6.30 3.63 -3.31
N SER A 204 6.87 4.81 -3.11
CA SER A 204 8.30 5.05 -3.33
C SER A 204 9.18 4.21 -2.40
N THR A 205 8.83 4.16 -1.11
CA THR A 205 9.58 3.37 -0.12
C THR A 205 9.51 1.88 -0.44
N SER A 206 8.33 1.38 -0.83
CA SER A 206 8.17 -0.02 -1.25
C SER A 206 9.07 -0.36 -2.42
N ALA A 207 9.13 0.48 -3.46
CA ALA A 207 9.98 0.26 -4.62
C ALA A 207 11.48 0.24 -4.25
N VAL A 208 11.92 1.15 -3.38
CA VAL A 208 13.31 1.18 -2.90
C VAL A 208 13.66 -0.06 -2.07
N LEU A 209 12.76 -0.51 -1.19
CA LEU A 209 12.97 -1.71 -0.38
C LEU A 209 13.00 -2.98 -1.24
N GLU A 210 12.15 -3.07 -2.25
CA GLU A 210 12.16 -4.16 -3.22
C GLU A 210 13.47 -4.19 -4.00
N GLN A 211 13.90 -3.04 -4.53
CA GLN A 211 15.18 -2.92 -5.23
C GLN A 211 16.36 -3.30 -4.32
N ALA A 212 16.35 -2.88 -3.06
CA ALA A 212 17.38 -3.25 -2.08
C ALA A 212 17.38 -4.76 -1.81
N SER A 213 16.20 -5.39 -1.69
CA SER A 213 16.07 -6.84 -1.54
C SER A 213 16.61 -7.58 -2.76
N LEU A 214 16.25 -7.14 -3.97
CA LEU A 214 16.75 -7.71 -5.23
C LEU A 214 18.27 -7.58 -5.35
N ASN A 215 18.84 -6.44 -4.97
CA ASN A 215 20.29 -6.24 -4.99
C ASN A 215 21.04 -7.18 -4.04
N ILE A 216 20.45 -7.50 -2.88
CA ILE A 216 21.01 -8.45 -1.93
C ILE A 216 20.90 -9.90 -2.46
N GLU A 217 19.78 -10.21 -3.12
CA GLU A 217 19.54 -11.55 -3.67
C GLU A 217 20.25 -11.78 -5.02
N ALA A 218 20.62 -10.73 -5.74
CA ALA A 218 21.17 -10.84 -7.08
C ALA A 218 22.42 -11.74 -7.14
N VAL A 219 22.47 -12.59 -8.14
CA VAL A 219 23.65 -13.41 -8.46
C VAL A 219 24.47 -12.74 -9.55
N ASP A 220 25.79 -12.67 -9.33
CA ASP A 220 26.72 -12.35 -10.42
C ASP A 220 26.93 -13.63 -11.26
N TYR A 221 26.24 -13.66 -12.40
CA TYR A 221 26.28 -14.81 -13.32
C TYR A 221 27.70 -15.09 -13.85
N ALA A 222 28.53 -14.07 -14.09
CA ALA A 222 29.89 -14.25 -14.57
C ALA A 222 30.76 -14.93 -13.52
N VAL A 223 30.70 -14.44 -12.30
CA VAL A 223 31.44 -15.01 -11.17
C VAL A 223 30.96 -16.43 -10.85
N GLU A 224 29.65 -16.67 -10.83
CA GLU A 224 29.12 -17.98 -10.47
C GLU A 224 29.35 -19.02 -11.57
N THR A 225 29.32 -18.63 -12.85
CA THR A 225 29.69 -19.49 -13.98
C THR A 225 31.17 -19.86 -13.94
N ALA A 226 32.05 -18.90 -13.62
CA ALA A 226 33.47 -19.17 -13.43
C ALA A 226 33.72 -20.14 -12.28
N LYS A 227 33.03 -20.02 -11.15
CA LYS A 227 33.06 -20.96 -10.02
C LYS A 227 32.54 -22.32 -10.42
N LEU A 228 31.46 -22.41 -11.19
CA LEU A 228 30.91 -23.66 -11.70
C LEU A 228 31.94 -24.38 -12.56
N THR A 229 32.53 -23.68 -13.53
CA THR A 229 33.58 -24.25 -14.42
C THR A 229 34.81 -24.74 -13.64
N LYS A 230 35.29 -23.91 -12.68
CA LYS A 230 36.37 -24.29 -11.79
C LYS A 230 36.05 -25.56 -11.00
N ASN A 231 34.84 -25.66 -10.42
CA ASN A 231 34.48 -26.84 -9.62
C ASN A 231 34.27 -28.09 -10.47
N ILE A 232 33.77 -27.97 -11.70
CA ILE A 232 33.68 -29.07 -12.68
C ILE A 232 35.09 -29.56 -13.02
N LEU A 233 36.04 -28.65 -13.25
CA LEU A 233 37.43 -29.02 -13.52
C LEU A 233 38.08 -29.71 -12.32
N LEU A 234 37.88 -29.17 -11.11
CA LEU A 234 38.38 -29.78 -9.87
C LEU A 234 37.79 -31.18 -9.64
N ASN A 235 36.53 -31.39 -9.94
CA ASN A 235 35.89 -32.70 -9.85
C ASN A 235 36.50 -33.69 -10.83
N LYS A 236 36.72 -33.29 -12.10
CA LYS A 236 37.38 -34.14 -13.10
C LYS A 236 38.80 -34.50 -12.69
N ILE A 237 39.58 -33.55 -12.16
CA ILE A 237 40.93 -33.79 -11.65
C ILE A 237 40.90 -34.77 -10.47
N ALA A 238 40.00 -34.58 -9.50
CA ALA A 238 39.86 -35.46 -8.35
C ALA A 238 39.52 -36.92 -8.75
N LEU A 239 38.60 -37.07 -9.71
CA LEU A 239 38.24 -38.39 -10.26
C LEU A 239 39.41 -39.05 -11.01
N SER A 240 40.17 -38.26 -11.79
CA SER A 240 41.38 -38.77 -12.47
C SER A 240 42.45 -39.23 -11.49
N LEU A 241 42.69 -38.44 -10.42
CA LEU A 241 43.64 -38.82 -9.36
C LEU A 241 43.17 -40.07 -8.60
N SER A 242 41.90 -40.23 -8.34
CA SER A 242 41.33 -41.42 -7.72
C SER A 242 41.50 -42.65 -8.60
N ALA A 243 41.28 -42.53 -9.92
CA ALA A 243 41.48 -43.60 -10.87
C ALA A 243 42.97 -44.01 -10.95
N GLN A 244 43.90 -43.04 -10.98
CA GLN A 244 45.34 -43.29 -10.99
C GLN A 244 45.78 -43.96 -9.70
N ALA A 245 45.30 -43.56 -8.53
CA ALA A 245 45.63 -44.17 -7.25
C ALA A 245 45.15 -45.63 -7.21
N ASN A 246 43.95 -45.92 -7.70
CA ASN A 246 43.46 -47.32 -7.77
C ASN A 246 44.27 -48.18 -8.73
N ASN A 247 44.71 -47.64 -9.88
CA ASN A 247 45.57 -48.36 -10.81
C ASN A 247 46.95 -48.68 -10.22
N VAL A 248 47.54 -47.75 -9.46
CA VAL A 248 48.81 -47.97 -8.76
C VAL A 248 48.67 -49.05 -7.67
N ASP A 249 47.59 -49.08 -6.93
CA ASP A 249 47.30 -50.05 -5.92
C ASP A 249 47.08 -51.49 -6.54
N ALA A 250 46.38 -51.53 -7.69
CA ALA A 250 46.22 -52.76 -8.47
C ALA A 250 47.58 -53.30 -8.98
N SER A 251 48.41 -52.40 -9.54
CA SER A 251 49.76 -52.77 -10.01
C SER A 251 50.69 -53.28 -8.88
N LYS A 252 50.57 -52.69 -7.67
CA LYS A 252 51.28 -53.16 -6.48
C LYS A 252 50.85 -54.56 -6.03
N LEU A 253 49.54 -54.83 -6.14
CA LEU A 253 49.02 -56.18 -5.79
C LEU A 253 49.52 -57.25 -6.77
N ASP A 254 49.67 -56.91 -8.04
CA ASP A 254 50.12 -57.75 -9.09
C ASP A 254 51.64 -58.08 -8.96
N LEU A 255 52.41 -57.10 -8.42
CA LEU A 255 53.85 -57.30 -8.11
C LEU A 255 54.13 -58.17 -6.86
N LEU A 256 53.12 -58.38 -6.02
CA LEU A 256 53.21 -59.18 -4.78
C LEU A 256 52.71 -60.64 -4.97
N ARG A 257 52.29 -60.96 -6.18
CA ARG A 257 51.78 -62.27 -6.55
C ARG A 257 52.77 -63.06 -7.35
#